data_586105ab3c746889fb8ffcc6dd3fac4f
#
_entry.id   586105ab3c746889fb8ffcc6dd3fac4f
#
_cell.length_a   1.000
_cell.length_b   1.000
_cell.length_c   1.000
_cell.angle_alpha   90.00
_cell.angle_beta   90.00
_cell.angle_gamma   90.00
#
_symmetry.space_group_name_H-M   'P 1'
#
loop_
_entity.id
_entity.type
_entity.pdbx_description
1 polymer ?
#
loop_
_entity_poly.entity_id
_entity_poly.type
_entity_poly.pdbx_seq_one_letter_code
_entity_poly.pdbx_strand_id
1 'polypeptide(L)'
;MQALLAVHQYYAGGNPQEKALAARIDKLWREVDWNFYRQGDQNVLYWHWSPEYGWEMDFPVHGYNECLIMYILAAASPTHGVPAAVYHEGWAQNGAIVSPHKVEGIELHLRYQGTEAGPLFWAQYSFLGLDPNGLKRRVLPRLLRRNA
;
A
#
# COMPACT_ATOMS: atom_id res chain seq x y z
N MET A 1 -8.21 4.00 -6.03
CA MET A 1 -7.08 4.55 -6.81
C MET A 1 -6.35 3.48 -7.63
N GLN A 2 -6.05 2.29 -7.09
CA GLN A 2 -5.32 1.20 -7.80
C GLN A 2 -5.88 0.91 -9.21
N ALA A 3 -7.18 0.62 -9.34
CA ALA A 3 -7.82 0.34 -10.63
C ALA A 3 -7.72 1.53 -11.61
N LEU A 4 -7.87 2.75 -11.12
CA LEU A 4 -7.73 3.95 -11.96
C LEU A 4 -6.32 4.08 -12.53
N LEU A 5 -5.29 3.76 -11.75
CA LEU A 5 -3.90 3.80 -12.25
C LEU A 5 -3.61 2.70 -13.28
N ALA A 6 -4.25 1.53 -13.17
CA ALA A 6 -4.20 0.51 -14.22
C ALA A 6 -4.85 1.00 -15.52
N VAL A 7 -6.01 1.64 -15.41
CA VAL A 7 -6.71 2.28 -16.56
C VAL A 7 -5.85 3.40 -17.16
N HIS A 8 -5.20 4.21 -16.33
CA HIS A 8 -4.26 5.24 -16.78
C HIS A 8 -3.15 4.64 -17.66
N GLN A 9 -2.49 3.57 -17.20
CA GLN A 9 -1.42 2.91 -17.96
C GLN A 9 -1.92 2.35 -19.29
N TYR A 10 -3.12 1.79 -19.30
CA TYR A 10 -3.71 1.23 -20.52
C TYR A 10 -3.98 2.30 -21.60
N TYR A 11 -4.51 3.46 -21.19
CA TYR A 11 -4.94 4.51 -22.11
C TYR A 11 -3.92 5.62 -22.37
N ALA A 12 -2.80 5.67 -21.65
CA ALA A 12 -1.81 6.74 -21.77
C ALA A 12 -1.19 6.89 -23.16
N GLY A 13 -1.08 5.80 -23.92
CA GLY A 13 -0.57 5.77 -25.29
C GLY A 13 -1.63 5.88 -26.38
N GLY A 14 -2.91 5.98 -26.04
CA GLY A 14 -4.04 5.88 -26.96
C GLY A 14 -4.35 7.14 -27.75
N ASN A 15 -5.58 7.23 -28.25
CA ASN A 15 -6.11 8.38 -29.01
C ASN A 15 -6.27 9.61 -28.09
N PRO A 16 -6.62 10.81 -28.65
CA PRO A 16 -6.74 12.03 -27.83
C PRO A 16 -7.76 11.94 -26.67
N GLN A 17 -8.86 11.22 -26.83
CA GLN A 17 -9.86 11.06 -25.78
C GLN A 17 -9.35 10.15 -24.66
N GLU A 18 -8.66 9.06 -25.01
CA GLU A 18 -8.02 8.15 -24.07
C GLU A 18 -6.91 8.84 -23.27
N LYS A 19 -6.09 9.64 -23.93
CA LYS A 19 -5.07 10.47 -23.27
C LYS A 19 -5.70 11.50 -22.31
N ALA A 20 -6.82 12.11 -22.71
CA ALA A 20 -7.54 13.02 -21.83
C ALA A 20 -8.10 12.30 -20.59
N LEU A 21 -8.59 11.07 -20.73
CA LEU A 21 -9.01 10.23 -19.58
C LEU A 21 -7.80 9.92 -18.67
N ALA A 22 -6.68 9.49 -19.25
CA ALA A 22 -5.45 9.23 -18.49
C ALA A 22 -4.98 10.46 -17.70
N ALA A 23 -4.98 11.64 -18.33
CA ALA A 23 -4.61 12.89 -17.67
C ALA A 23 -5.54 13.25 -16.49
N ARG A 24 -6.85 12.96 -16.60
CA ARG A 24 -7.80 13.15 -15.48
C ARG A 24 -7.51 12.19 -14.33
N ILE A 25 -7.13 10.96 -14.62
CA ILE A 25 -6.75 9.98 -13.59
C ILE A 25 -5.46 10.40 -12.91
N ASP A 26 -4.44 10.88 -13.65
CA ASP A 26 -3.21 11.40 -13.08
C ASP A 26 -3.49 12.59 -12.12
N LYS A 27 -4.38 13.49 -12.52
CA LYS A 27 -4.81 14.59 -11.65
C LYS A 27 -5.42 14.08 -10.36
N LEU A 28 -6.40 13.15 -10.42
CA LEU A 28 -7.02 12.56 -9.24
C LEU A 28 -5.98 11.87 -8.33
N TRP A 29 -5.02 11.17 -8.92
CA TRP A 29 -3.94 10.53 -8.20
C TRP A 29 -3.09 11.52 -7.41
N ARG A 30 -2.75 12.66 -8.02
CA ARG A 30 -1.96 13.73 -7.39
C ARG A 30 -2.72 14.48 -6.30
N GLU A 31 -4.04 14.50 -6.37
CA GLU A 31 -4.90 15.19 -5.40
C GLU A 31 -5.22 14.37 -4.15
N VAL A 32 -4.88 13.06 -4.13
CA VAL A 32 -5.07 12.26 -2.92
C VAL A 32 -4.12 12.71 -1.83
N ASP A 33 -4.64 13.28 -0.77
CA ASP A 33 -3.86 13.61 0.43
C ASP A 33 -3.71 12.36 1.32
N TRP A 34 -2.60 11.67 1.16
CA TRP A 34 -2.29 10.47 1.94
C TRP A 34 -1.97 10.80 3.39
N ASN A 35 -1.50 12.01 3.70
CA ASN A 35 -1.22 12.43 5.08
C ASN A 35 -2.51 12.59 5.89
N PHE A 36 -3.64 12.91 5.24
CA PHE A 36 -4.94 12.92 5.89
C PHE A 36 -5.26 11.58 6.56
N TYR A 37 -4.91 10.45 5.90
CA TYR A 37 -5.16 9.11 6.42
C TYR A 37 -4.21 8.68 7.53
N ARG A 38 -3.30 9.53 7.98
CA ARG A 38 -2.44 9.32 9.14
C ARG A 38 -3.08 9.74 10.47
N GLN A 39 -4.28 10.28 10.44
CA GLN A 39 -5.04 10.71 11.62
C GLN A 39 -4.20 11.53 12.62
N GLY A 40 -3.74 12.71 12.20
CA GLY A 40 -2.90 13.58 13.03
C GLY A 40 -1.42 13.22 13.03
N ASP A 41 -0.87 12.94 11.84
CA ASP A 41 0.56 12.70 11.60
C ASP A 41 1.14 11.42 12.25
N GLN A 42 0.31 10.44 12.59
CA GLN A 42 0.77 9.15 13.08
C GLN A 42 1.56 8.39 12.00
N ASN A 43 2.44 7.48 12.41
CA ASN A 43 3.22 6.63 11.49
C ASN A 43 2.45 5.36 11.09
N VAL A 44 1.18 5.50 10.77
CA VAL A 44 0.29 4.43 10.30
C VAL A 44 -0.81 5.04 9.43
N LEU A 45 -1.35 4.28 8.47
CA LEU A 45 -2.52 4.69 7.71
C LEU A 45 -3.78 4.05 8.31
N TYR A 46 -4.86 4.83 8.36
CA TYR A 46 -6.15 4.40 8.87
C TYR A 46 -7.09 3.98 7.74
N TRP A 47 -7.91 2.96 8.00
CA TRP A 47 -8.74 2.33 6.98
C TRP A 47 -9.94 3.16 6.56
N HIS A 48 -10.61 3.81 7.51
CA HIS A 48 -11.89 4.45 7.23
C HIS A 48 -12.02 5.83 7.87
N TRP A 49 -12.56 6.73 7.09
CA TRP A 49 -13.07 8.04 7.53
C TRP A 49 -14.36 8.34 6.78
N SER A 50 -15.31 8.99 7.43
CA SER A 50 -16.52 9.51 6.78
C SER A 50 -16.88 10.91 7.31
N PRO A 51 -17.61 11.72 6.50
CA PRO A 51 -18.05 13.04 6.96
C PRO A 51 -18.96 13.02 8.18
N GLU A 52 -19.71 11.93 8.38
CA GLU A 52 -20.67 11.79 9.48
C GLU A 52 -20.02 11.34 10.78
N TYR A 53 -19.09 10.40 10.70
CA TYR A 53 -18.52 9.72 11.87
C TYR A 53 -17.02 9.99 12.06
N GLY A 54 -16.41 10.78 11.16
CA GLY A 54 -14.98 11.04 11.23
C GLY A 54 -14.16 9.75 11.28
N TRP A 55 -13.33 9.63 12.28
CA TRP A 55 -12.45 8.48 12.54
C TRP A 55 -13.02 7.49 13.56
N GLU A 56 -14.36 7.42 13.74
CA GLU A 56 -14.98 6.60 14.79
C GLU A 56 -14.56 5.13 14.78
N MET A 57 -14.26 4.56 13.60
CA MET A 57 -13.77 3.19 13.51
C MET A 57 -12.37 3.00 14.11
N ASP A 58 -11.58 4.05 14.18
CA ASP A 58 -10.23 4.07 14.75
C ASP A 58 -9.39 2.82 14.41
N PHE A 59 -9.37 2.45 13.13
CA PHE A 59 -8.79 1.19 12.66
C PHE A 59 -7.47 1.43 11.92
N PRO A 60 -6.31 1.36 12.60
CA PRO A 60 -5.01 1.43 11.96
C PRO A 60 -4.75 0.16 11.13
N VAL A 61 -4.27 0.34 9.91
CA VAL A 61 -4.03 -0.77 8.98
C VAL A 61 -2.61 -1.28 9.12
N HIS A 62 -2.46 -2.44 9.72
CA HIS A 62 -1.17 -3.14 9.80
C HIS A 62 -1.12 -4.30 8.79
N GLY A 63 0.08 -4.69 8.34
CA GLY A 63 0.25 -5.84 7.45
C GLY A 63 0.41 -7.17 8.21
N TYR A 64 0.31 -8.32 7.52
CA TYR A 64 0.23 -8.52 6.07
C TYR A 64 -1.21 -8.80 5.64
N ASN A 65 -1.77 -7.98 4.75
CA ASN A 65 -3.11 -8.15 4.19
C ASN A 65 -3.23 -7.45 2.82
N GLU A 66 -4.42 -7.38 2.25
CA GLU A 66 -4.73 -6.78 0.95
C GLU A 66 -4.43 -5.28 0.85
N CYS A 67 -4.22 -4.59 1.96
CA CYS A 67 -4.01 -3.14 1.99
C CYS A 67 -2.56 -2.70 1.70
N LEU A 68 -1.63 -3.62 1.37
CA LEU A 68 -0.27 -3.26 0.97
C LEU A 68 -0.24 -2.17 -0.09
N ILE A 69 -1.13 -2.25 -1.08
CA ILE A 69 -1.22 -1.27 -2.15
C ILE A 69 -1.48 0.15 -1.65
N MET A 70 -2.23 0.32 -0.58
CA MET A 70 -2.48 1.63 0.02
C MET A 70 -1.18 2.29 0.49
N TYR A 71 -0.33 1.54 1.18
CA TYR A 71 0.98 2.01 1.64
C TYR A 71 1.95 2.30 0.50
N ILE A 72 1.92 1.47 -0.56
CA ILE A 72 2.74 1.70 -1.76
C ILE A 72 2.30 2.98 -2.47
N LEU A 73 1.02 3.19 -2.66
CA LEU A 73 0.48 4.40 -3.28
C LEU A 73 0.78 5.64 -2.43
N ALA A 74 0.62 5.56 -1.13
CA ALA A 74 0.94 6.65 -0.22
C ALA A 74 2.44 7.02 -0.27
N ALA A 75 3.33 6.04 -0.28
CA ALA A 75 4.78 6.27 -0.40
C ALA A 75 5.22 6.76 -1.78
N ALA A 76 4.51 6.37 -2.84
CA ALA A 76 4.81 6.72 -4.23
C ALA A 76 4.12 8.01 -4.70
N SER A 77 3.25 8.60 -3.91
CA SER A 77 2.53 9.81 -4.28
C SER A 77 3.51 10.94 -4.66
N PRO A 78 3.33 11.57 -5.84
CA PRO A 78 4.24 12.62 -6.29
C PRO A 78 4.04 13.96 -5.59
N THR A 79 2.95 14.15 -4.87
CA THR A 79 2.53 15.44 -4.29
C THR A 79 2.30 15.36 -2.78
N HIS A 80 1.69 14.29 -2.29
CA HIS A 80 1.30 14.10 -0.89
C HIS A 80 1.86 12.78 -0.33
N GLY A 81 3.12 12.48 -0.65
CA GLY A 81 3.79 11.28 -0.17
C GLY A 81 3.97 11.27 1.34
N VAL A 82 3.87 10.09 1.94
CA VAL A 82 4.07 9.89 3.37
C VAL A 82 5.54 9.54 3.70
N PRO A 83 6.02 9.85 4.90
CA PRO A 83 7.35 9.43 5.36
C PRO A 83 7.54 7.91 5.34
N ALA A 84 8.77 7.44 5.13
CA ALA A 84 9.10 6.02 5.16
C ALA A 84 8.73 5.34 6.49
N ALA A 85 8.75 6.08 7.59
CA ALA A 85 8.32 5.61 8.91
C ALA A 85 6.89 5.05 8.90
N VAL A 86 5.99 5.63 8.09
CA VAL A 86 4.60 5.16 7.96
C VAL A 86 4.54 3.71 7.48
N TYR A 87 5.40 3.33 6.53
CA TYR A 87 5.51 1.94 6.10
C TYR A 87 6.21 1.06 7.16
N HIS A 88 7.33 1.51 7.70
CA HIS A 88 8.15 0.69 8.60
C HIS A 88 7.46 0.43 9.94
N GLU A 89 6.90 1.45 10.54
CA GLU A 89 6.25 1.35 11.85
C GLU A 89 4.79 0.90 11.72
N GLY A 90 4.05 1.51 10.79
CA GLY A 90 2.63 1.21 10.58
C GLY A 90 2.42 -0.15 9.92
N TRP A 91 2.81 -0.30 8.66
CA TRP A 91 2.58 -1.54 7.92
C TRP A 91 3.43 -2.70 8.43
N ALA A 92 4.74 -2.54 8.44
CA ALA A 92 5.70 -3.59 8.76
C ALA A 92 5.89 -3.82 10.27
N GLN A 93 5.35 -2.95 11.13
CA GLN A 93 5.42 -3.05 12.58
C GLN A 93 6.85 -3.28 13.09
N ASN A 94 7.81 -2.52 12.55
CA ASN A 94 9.23 -2.63 12.86
C ASN A 94 9.79 -4.06 12.68
N GLY A 95 9.25 -4.80 11.71
CA GLY A 95 9.66 -6.16 11.40
C GLY A 95 8.79 -7.27 12.00
N ALA A 96 7.82 -6.95 12.86
CA ALA A 96 6.91 -7.95 13.42
C ALA A 96 6.02 -8.64 12.38
N ILE A 97 5.91 -8.07 11.18
CA ILE A 97 5.25 -8.68 10.02
C ILE A 97 5.96 -9.96 9.51
N VAL A 98 7.25 -10.13 9.83
CA VAL A 98 8.01 -11.30 9.37
C VAL A 98 7.60 -12.54 10.17
N SER A 99 7.25 -13.62 9.47
CA SER A 99 6.95 -14.89 10.11
C SER A 99 8.22 -15.73 10.28
N PRO A 100 8.50 -16.23 11.47
CA PRO A 100 9.59 -17.19 11.71
C PRO A 100 9.17 -18.64 11.47
N HIS A 101 7.91 -18.89 11.12
CA HIS A 101 7.31 -20.22 11.15
C HIS A 101 7.26 -20.90 9.78
N LYS A 102 7.24 -22.24 9.83
CA LYS A 102 6.90 -23.10 8.69
C LYS A 102 5.57 -23.76 8.97
N VAL A 103 4.71 -23.82 7.95
CA VAL A 103 3.48 -24.59 7.99
C VAL A 103 3.61 -25.73 6.99
N GLU A 104 3.52 -26.96 7.45
CA GLU A 104 3.72 -28.17 6.64
C GLU A 104 5.02 -28.17 5.80
N GLY A 105 6.09 -27.64 6.39
CA GLY A 105 7.41 -27.55 5.74
C GLY A 105 7.61 -26.35 4.81
N ILE A 106 6.57 -25.56 4.56
CA ILE A 106 6.61 -24.35 3.73
C ILE A 106 6.92 -23.14 4.59
N GLU A 107 7.93 -22.36 4.21
CA GLU A 107 8.24 -21.09 4.88
C GLU A 107 7.18 -20.03 4.56
N LEU A 108 6.52 -19.53 5.60
CA LEU A 108 5.63 -18.38 5.51
C LEU A 108 6.43 -17.14 5.87
N HIS A 109 6.77 -16.33 4.89
CA HIS A 109 7.65 -15.18 5.09
C HIS A 109 6.97 -14.01 5.80
N LEU A 110 5.65 -13.90 5.74
CA LEU A 110 4.88 -12.78 6.27
C LEU A 110 3.67 -13.28 7.05
N ARG A 111 3.27 -12.54 8.09
CA ARG A 111 2.10 -12.83 8.93
C ARG A 111 1.29 -11.57 9.22
N TYR A 112 0.04 -11.75 9.62
CA TYR A 112 -0.85 -10.70 10.08
C TYR A 112 -1.16 -10.89 11.57
N GLN A 113 -0.73 -9.93 12.41
CA GLN A 113 -1.06 -9.87 13.85
C GLN A 113 -0.91 -11.22 14.59
N GLY A 114 0.17 -11.95 14.34
CA GLY A 114 0.41 -13.25 14.95
C GLY A 114 -0.30 -14.43 14.28
N THR A 115 -1.08 -14.20 13.22
CA THR A 115 -1.74 -15.24 12.43
C THR A 115 -0.87 -15.60 11.22
N GLU A 116 -0.53 -16.87 11.07
CA GLU A 116 0.35 -17.38 10.00
C GLU A 116 -0.39 -17.54 8.66
N ALA A 117 -1.70 -17.57 8.66
CA ALA A 117 -2.51 -17.75 7.47
C ALA A 117 -3.64 -16.73 7.39
N GLY A 118 -3.94 -16.30 6.19
CA GLY A 118 -5.08 -15.46 5.87
C GLY A 118 -5.72 -15.91 4.57
N PRO A 119 -6.83 -15.30 4.16
CA PRO A 119 -7.45 -15.60 2.88
C PRO A 119 -6.47 -15.30 1.73
N LEU A 120 -6.53 -16.12 0.68
CA LEU A 120 -5.62 -16.05 -0.47
C LEU A 120 -5.57 -14.64 -1.12
N PHE A 121 -6.68 -13.91 -1.10
CA PHE A 121 -6.73 -12.57 -1.68
C PHE A 121 -5.79 -11.57 -0.98
N TRP A 122 -5.41 -11.76 0.26
CA TRP A 122 -4.42 -10.92 0.92
C TRP A 122 -3.08 -10.91 0.17
N ALA A 123 -2.69 -12.05 -0.37
CA ALA A 123 -1.46 -12.19 -1.13
C ALA A 123 -1.57 -11.73 -2.59
N GLN A 124 -2.76 -11.51 -3.11
CA GLN A 124 -2.99 -11.26 -4.53
C GLN A 124 -3.52 -9.86 -4.83
N TYR A 125 -4.39 -9.33 -3.98
CA TYR A 125 -5.18 -8.14 -4.28
C TYR A 125 -4.33 -6.92 -4.61
N SER A 126 -3.27 -6.65 -3.86
CA SER A 126 -2.38 -5.53 -4.11
C SER A 126 -1.65 -5.63 -5.46
N PHE A 127 -1.46 -6.84 -5.97
CA PHE A 127 -0.74 -7.11 -7.22
C PHE A 127 -1.61 -7.11 -8.47
N LEU A 128 -2.91 -6.85 -8.36
CA LEU A 128 -3.80 -6.68 -9.52
C LEU A 128 -3.42 -5.47 -10.40
N GLY A 129 -2.73 -4.50 -9.85
CA GLY A 129 -2.27 -3.31 -10.57
C GLY A 129 -0.82 -2.94 -10.28
N LEU A 130 -0.08 -3.78 -9.56
CA LEU A 130 1.30 -3.55 -9.15
C LEU A 130 2.17 -4.70 -9.62
N ASP A 131 3.19 -4.41 -10.44
CA ASP A 131 4.19 -5.40 -10.81
C ASP A 131 5.13 -5.68 -9.63
N PRO A 132 5.07 -6.87 -8.99
CA PRO A 132 5.94 -7.21 -7.88
C PRO A 132 7.42 -7.30 -8.26
N ASN A 133 7.73 -7.54 -9.53
CA ASN A 133 9.11 -7.65 -10.00
C ASN A 133 9.83 -6.29 -9.96
N GLY A 134 9.12 -5.20 -10.16
CA GLY A 134 9.64 -3.84 -10.03
C GLY A 134 10.00 -3.44 -8.61
N LEU A 135 9.36 -4.03 -7.60
CA LEU A 135 9.59 -3.72 -6.18
C LEU A 135 10.97 -4.15 -5.70
N LYS A 136 11.52 -5.24 -6.20
CA LYS A 136 12.85 -5.76 -5.81
C LYS A 136 13.98 -4.79 -6.09
N ARG A 137 13.86 -3.90 -7.06
CA ARG A 137 14.95 -2.98 -7.47
C ARG A 137 14.90 -1.61 -6.81
N ARG A 138 13.75 -1.10 -6.40
CA ARG A 138 13.62 0.31 -5.96
C ARG A 138 13.09 0.50 -4.53
N VAL A 139 12.25 -0.37 -4.02
CA VAL A 139 11.57 -0.20 -2.73
C VAL A 139 12.12 -1.17 -1.68
N LEU A 140 12.22 -2.46 -1.99
CA LEU A 140 12.70 -3.47 -1.06
C LEU A 140 14.17 -3.29 -0.60
N PRO A 141 15.15 -2.89 -1.44
CA PRO A 141 16.52 -2.70 -0.97
C PRO A 141 16.68 -1.58 0.04
N ARG A 142 15.81 -0.56 0.00
CA ARG A 142 15.77 0.50 1.04
C ARG A 142 15.01 0.06 2.29
N LEU A 143 14.06 -0.86 2.15
CA LEU A 143 13.25 -1.38 3.23
C LEU A 143 13.98 -2.48 4.03
N LEU A 144 14.83 -3.28 3.38
CA LEU A 144 15.54 -4.40 4.00
C LEU A 144 16.99 -4.09 4.45
N ARG A 145 17.57 -2.94 4.08
CA ARG A 145 18.99 -2.60 4.38
C ARG A 145 19.23 -1.93 5.74
N ARG A 146 18.31 -1.97 6.69
CA ARG A 146 18.52 -1.38 8.01
C ARG A 146 18.76 -2.37 9.16
N ASN A 147 18.97 -3.66 8.86
CA ASN A 147 19.39 -4.65 9.87
C ASN A 147 20.55 -5.49 9.32
N ALA A 148 21.69 -4.86 9.10
CA ALA A 148 22.99 -5.50 9.02
C ALA A 148 24.02 -4.60 9.72
#